data_5b2729e225304c916d8b24a9556623d5
#
_entry.id   5b2729e225304c916d8b24a9556623d5
#
_cell.length_a   1.000
_cell.length_b   1.000
_cell.length_c   1.000
_cell.angle_alpha   90.00
_cell.angle_beta   90.00
_cell.angle_gamma   90.00
#
_symmetry.space_group_name_H-M   'P 1'
#
loop_
_entity.id
_entity.type
_entity.pdbx_description
1 polymer ?
#
loop_
_entity_poly.entity_id
_entity_poly.type
_entity_poly.pdbx_seq_one_letter_code
_entity_poly.pdbx_strand_id
1 'polypeptide(L)'
;MTEPKASETSATERLAALGLTLPPVVTPLAAYVPAVRTGNYVYTSGQLPFVDGKLQGTGKVGEAVTPDEAAALARTAALNALAAAANVAGGLDAITRIVKVTCFVASSPSFTGQAQVANGASELLIEVLGDAGRHARSAVGMAVLPLDTPVEVELIAEVA
;
A
#
# COMPACT_ATOMS: atom_id res chain seq x y z
N MET A 1 -21.60 -12.54 -34.74
CA MET A 1 -20.15 -12.64 -34.45
C MET A 1 -19.85 -11.77 -33.23
N THR A 2 -19.67 -12.39 -32.08
CA THR A 2 -19.18 -11.72 -30.87
C THR A 2 -17.67 -11.51 -31.04
N GLU A 3 -17.25 -10.27 -31.11
CA GLU A 3 -15.83 -9.95 -31.04
C GLU A 3 -15.24 -10.55 -29.77
N PRO A 4 -14.05 -11.16 -29.82
CA PRO A 4 -13.39 -11.62 -28.60
C PRO A 4 -13.10 -10.39 -27.74
N LYS A 5 -13.68 -10.36 -26.53
CA LYS A 5 -13.32 -9.39 -25.50
C LYS A 5 -11.79 -9.44 -25.36
N ALA A 6 -11.13 -8.33 -25.63
CA ALA A 6 -9.69 -8.23 -25.37
C ALA A 6 -9.48 -8.70 -23.94
N SER A 7 -8.60 -9.66 -23.72
CA SER A 7 -8.29 -10.17 -22.38
C SER A 7 -7.79 -8.98 -21.57
N GLU A 8 -8.53 -8.64 -20.51
CA GLU A 8 -8.09 -7.59 -19.60
C GLU A 8 -6.73 -7.99 -19.01
N THR A 9 -5.77 -7.08 -19.09
CA THR A 9 -4.44 -7.27 -18.51
C THR A 9 -4.58 -7.56 -17.02
N SER A 10 -3.97 -8.65 -16.54
CA SER A 10 -4.03 -9.04 -15.13
C SER A 10 -3.24 -8.06 -14.24
N ALA A 11 -3.53 -8.06 -12.94
CA ALA A 11 -2.78 -7.27 -11.97
C ALA A 11 -1.29 -7.68 -11.95
N THR A 12 -1.02 -8.98 -12.07
CA THR A 12 0.35 -9.50 -12.16
C THR A 12 1.09 -8.95 -13.39
N GLU A 13 0.43 -8.92 -14.55
CA GLU A 13 1.01 -8.35 -15.77
C GLU A 13 1.24 -6.85 -15.66
N ARG A 14 0.31 -6.12 -15.05
CA ARG A 14 0.45 -4.67 -14.82
C ARG A 14 1.60 -4.36 -13.87
N LEU A 15 1.74 -5.13 -12.79
CA LEU A 15 2.86 -4.98 -11.85
C LEU A 15 4.20 -5.20 -12.57
N ALA A 16 4.31 -6.25 -13.36
CA ALA A 16 5.51 -6.54 -14.15
C ALA A 16 5.83 -5.42 -15.17
N ALA A 17 4.81 -4.85 -15.81
CA ALA A 17 4.97 -3.73 -16.75
C ALA A 17 5.50 -2.46 -16.07
N LEU A 18 5.26 -2.27 -14.79
CA LEU A 18 5.83 -1.20 -13.97
C LEU A 18 7.29 -1.48 -13.55
N GLY A 19 7.83 -2.65 -13.90
CA GLY A 19 9.15 -3.08 -13.44
C GLY A 19 9.19 -3.46 -11.96
N LEU A 20 8.05 -3.77 -11.37
CA LEU A 20 7.90 -4.10 -9.96
C LEU A 20 7.64 -5.59 -9.77
N THR A 21 8.07 -6.08 -8.61
CA THR A 21 7.73 -7.39 -8.08
C THR A 21 7.16 -7.23 -6.67
N LEU A 22 6.26 -8.11 -6.27
CA LEU A 22 5.82 -8.12 -4.88
C LEU A 22 7.00 -8.48 -3.97
N PRO A 23 7.27 -7.67 -2.94
CA PRO A 23 8.31 -8.01 -1.97
C PRO A 23 7.91 -9.26 -1.17
N PRO A 24 8.90 -10.01 -0.64
CA PRO A 24 8.62 -11.10 0.27
C PRO A 24 7.93 -10.58 1.53
N VAL A 25 6.95 -11.34 2.02
CA VAL A 25 6.23 -11.00 3.25
C VAL A 25 7.00 -11.51 4.44
N VAL A 26 7.44 -10.59 5.30
CA VAL A 26 8.16 -10.93 6.53
C VAL A 26 7.15 -11.12 7.65
N THR A 27 7.20 -12.29 8.31
CA THR A 27 6.40 -12.52 9.52
C THR A 27 6.97 -11.68 10.67
N PRO A 28 6.17 -10.84 11.31
CA PRO A 28 6.64 -10.06 12.45
C PRO A 28 7.08 -10.95 13.61
N LEU A 29 8.12 -10.52 14.33
CA LEU A 29 8.54 -11.13 15.59
C LEU A 29 7.67 -10.66 16.78
N ALA A 30 6.40 -10.38 16.54
CA ALA A 30 5.46 -9.82 17.51
C ALA A 30 4.15 -10.62 17.51
N ALA A 31 3.22 -10.26 18.39
CA ALA A 31 1.97 -10.99 18.61
C ALA A 31 0.89 -10.68 17.55
N TYR A 32 1.28 -10.47 16.28
CA TYR A 32 0.34 -10.24 15.18
C TYR A 32 0.87 -10.82 13.86
N VAL A 33 0.03 -10.80 12.83
CA VAL A 33 0.33 -11.28 11.47
C VAL A 33 0.23 -10.15 10.46
N PRO A 34 0.88 -10.24 9.29
CA PRO A 34 0.84 -9.18 8.28
C PRO A 34 -0.54 -8.92 7.68
N ALA A 35 -1.37 -9.96 7.58
CA ALA A 35 -2.72 -9.84 7.06
C ALA A 35 -3.62 -10.96 7.60
N VAL A 36 -4.91 -10.66 7.64
CA VAL A 36 -5.96 -11.61 8.06
C VAL A 36 -7.03 -11.66 6.99
N ARG A 37 -7.41 -12.87 6.56
CA ARG A 37 -8.60 -13.07 5.71
C ARG A 37 -9.81 -13.43 6.59
N THR A 38 -10.93 -12.77 6.32
CA THR A 38 -12.22 -13.11 6.89
C THR A 38 -13.28 -13.05 5.78
N GLY A 39 -13.91 -14.19 5.48
CA GLY A 39 -14.81 -14.29 4.33
C GLY A 39 -14.10 -13.88 3.03
N ASN A 40 -14.64 -12.89 2.34
CA ASN A 40 -14.10 -12.35 1.10
C ASN A 40 -13.25 -11.09 1.30
N TYR A 41 -12.86 -10.78 2.54
CA TYR A 41 -12.05 -9.61 2.84
C TYR A 41 -10.71 -9.97 3.44
N VAL A 42 -9.71 -9.19 3.10
CA VAL A 42 -8.36 -9.24 3.68
C VAL A 42 -8.06 -7.89 4.30
N TYR A 43 -7.61 -7.93 5.54
CA TYR A 43 -7.18 -6.77 6.31
C TYR A 43 -5.68 -6.87 6.51
N THR A 44 -4.93 -5.86 6.11
CA THR A 44 -3.50 -5.85 6.39
C THR A 44 -3.19 -5.13 7.70
N SER A 45 -2.11 -5.55 8.35
CA SER A 45 -1.42 -4.71 9.32
C SER A 45 -0.82 -3.51 8.63
N GLY A 46 -0.54 -2.45 9.38
CA GLY A 46 0.17 -1.29 8.87
C GLY A 46 1.56 -1.67 8.37
N GLN A 47 1.89 -1.22 7.17
CA GLN A 47 3.16 -1.50 6.51
C GLN A 47 4.00 -0.22 6.42
N LEU A 48 5.26 -0.35 6.76
CA LEU A 48 6.26 0.67 6.64
C LEU A 48 7.01 0.52 5.31
N PRO A 49 7.71 1.57 4.84
CA PRO A 49 8.43 1.52 3.57
C PRO A 49 9.79 0.81 3.68
N PHE A 50 9.76 -0.46 4.04
CA PHE A 50 10.93 -1.33 4.01
C PHE A 50 11.24 -1.82 2.61
N VAL A 51 12.53 -1.85 2.27
CA VAL A 51 13.06 -2.53 1.08
C VAL A 51 14.27 -3.35 1.53
N ASP A 52 14.26 -4.64 1.25
CA ASP A 52 15.33 -5.58 1.63
C ASP A 52 15.70 -5.48 3.14
N GLY A 53 14.70 -5.36 3.99
CA GLY A 53 14.84 -5.29 5.43
C GLY A 53 15.34 -3.94 5.97
N LYS A 54 15.42 -2.90 5.13
CA LYS A 54 15.87 -1.57 5.51
C LYS A 54 14.75 -0.54 5.35
N LEU A 55 14.51 0.24 6.39
CA LEU A 55 13.60 1.38 6.33
C LEU A 55 14.19 2.48 5.43
N GLN A 56 13.42 2.95 4.47
CA GLN A 56 13.90 3.84 3.41
C GLN A 56 13.94 5.32 3.79
N GLY A 57 13.52 5.68 4.96
CA GLY A 57 13.60 7.06 5.44
C GLY A 57 13.07 7.18 6.86
N THR A 58 13.47 8.23 7.53
CA THR A 58 13.04 8.58 8.90
C THR A 58 12.79 10.08 9.03
N GLY A 59 11.94 10.44 9.97
CA GLY A 59 11.62 11.82 10.26
C GLY A 59 10.19 12.21 9.87
N LYS A 60 9.82 13.43 10.24
CA LYS A 60 8.48 13.96 9.98
C LYS A 60 8.43 14.69 8.65
N VAL A 61 7.30 14.54 7.98
CA VAL A 61 7.00 15.27 6.74
C VAL A 61 6.73 16.74 7.08
N GLY A 62 7.35 17.62 6.32
CA GLY A 62 7.36 19.05 6.59
C GLY A 62 8.57 19.53 7.44
N GLU A 63 9.40 18.60 7.89
CA GLU A 63 10.68 18.85 8.58
C GLU A 63 11.82 18.14 7.82
N ALA A 64 12.23 16.96 8.30
CA ALA A 64 13.34 16.21 7.70
C ALA A 64 12.96 15.54 6.36
N VAL A 65 11.69 15.35 6.09
CA VAL A 65 11.17 14.65 4.91
C VAL A 65 10.27 15.59 4.12
N THR A 66 10.51 15.69 2.81
CA THR A 66 9.64 16.46 1.91
C THR A 66 8.37 15.69 1.58
N PRO A 67 7.28 16.38 1.17
CA PRO A 67 6.06 15.70 0.70
C PRO A 67 6.30 14.74 -0.47
N ASP A 68 7.16 15.07 -1.41
CA ASP A 68 7.46 14.21 -2.56
C ASP A 68 8.24 12.95 -2.15
N GLU A 69 9.20 13.08 -1.25
CA GLU A 69 9.91 11.94 -0.67
C GLU A 69 8.93 11.02 0.10
N ALA A 70 8.04 11.61 0.88
CA ALA A 70 7.03 10.88 1.63
C ALA A 70 6.03 10.16 0.71
N ALA A 71 5.63 10.76 -0.41
CA ALA A 71 4.78 10.11 -1.41
C ALA A 71 5.47 8.88 -2.03
N ALA A 72 6.75 8.97 -2.34
CA ALA A 72 7.53 7.83 -2.83
C ALA A 72 7.63 6.71 -1.77
N LEU A 73 7.78 7.07 -0.49
CA LEU A 73 7.77 6.12 0.61
C LEU A 73 6.39 5.49 0.83
N ALA A 74 5.31 6.26 0.68
CA ALA A 74 3.95 5.74 0.73
C ALA A 74 3.68 4.72 -0.38
N ARG A 75 4.24 4.93 -1.57
CA ARG A 75 4.21 3.97 -2.68
C ARG A 75 4.88 2.65 -2.29
N THR A 76 6.06 2.71 -1.69
CA THR A 76 6.77 1.53 -1.19
C THR A 76 5.99 0.81 -0.10
N ALA A 77 5.44 1.54 0.86
CA ALA A 77 4.62 0.97 1.93
C ALA A 77 3.35 0.29 1.38
N ALA A 78 2.71 0.90 0.37
CA ALA A 78 1.54 0.32 -0.30
C ALA A 78 1.89 -0.97 -1.06
N LEU A 79 3.06 -1.05 -1.67
CA LEU A 79 3.53 -2.28 -2.31
C LEU A 79 3.71 -3.40 -1.28
N ASN A 80 4.25 -3.08 -0.10
CA ASN A 80 4.37 -4.02 1.01
C ASN A 80 2.99 -4.47 1.52
N ALA A 81 2.03 -3.56 1.62
CA ALA A 81 0.65 -3.89 2.00
C ALA A 81 -0.04 -4.77 0.96
N LEU A 82 0.16 -4.49 -0.32
CA LEU A 82 -0.35 -5.32 -1.41
C LEU A 82 0.24 -6.73 -1.38
N ALA A 83 1.54 -6.86 -1.10
CA ALA A 83 2.20 -8.16 -0.93
C ALA A 83 1.60 -8.95 0.25
N ALA A 84 1.36 -8.29 1.39
CA ALA A 84 0.75 -8.91 2.56
C ALA A 84 -0.67 -9.41 2.24
N ALA A 85 -1.48 -8.61 1.55
CA ALA A 85 -2.82 -9.00 1.12
C ALA A 85 -2.80 -10.16 0.12
N ALA A 86 -1.94 -10.11 -0.89
CA ALA A 86 -1.81 -11.15 -1.90
C ALA A 86 -1.39 -12.50 -1.28
N ASN A 87 -0.53 -12.46 -0.27
CA ASN A 87 -0.04 -13.67 0.40
C ASN A 87 -1.18 -14.50 1.03
N VAL A 88 -2.15 -13.85 1.69
CA VAL A 88 -3.30 -14.56 2.28
C VAL A 88 -4.47 -14.74 1.32
N ALA A 89 -4.49 -14.00 0.23
CA ALA A 89 -5.50 -14.14 -0.83
C ALA A 89 -5.21 -15.33 -1.77
N GLY A 90 -3.98 -15.81 -1.80
CA GLY A 90 -3.55 -16.86 -2.73
C GLY A 90 -2.91 -16.33 -4.01
N GLY A 91 -2.56 -15.05 -4.05
CA GLY A 91 -1.90 -14.37 -5.15
C GLY A 91 -2.49 -13.00 -5.44
N LEU A 92 -1.76 -12.19 -6.20
CA LEU A 92 -2.19 -10.84 -6.56
C LEU A 92 -3.48 -10.84 -7.38
N ASP A 93 -3.61 -11.79 -8.32
CA ASP A 93 -4.79 -11.88 -9.20
C ASP A 93 -6.05 -12.38 -8.48
N ALA A 94 -5.94 -12.86 -7.25
CA ALA A 94 -7.08 -13.18 -6.39
C ALA A 94 -7.70 -11.94 -5.73
N ILE A 95 -7.04 -10.81 -5.76
CA ILE A 95 -7.57 -9.53 -5.27
C ILE A 95 -8.52 -8.98 -6.32
N THR A 96 -9.79 -8.85 -5.98
CA THR A 96 -10.83 -8.37 -6.89
C THR A 96 -11.07 -6.87 -6.75
N ARG A 97 -10.72 -6.29 -5.61
CA ARG A 97 -10.89 -4.86 -5.35
C ARG A 97 -10.09 -4.40 -4.11
N ILE A 98 -9.57 -3.18 -4.15
CA ILE A 98 -9.17 -2.47 -2.94
C ILE A 98 -10.38 -1.71 -2.41
N VAL A 99 -10.72 -1.95 -1.16
CA VAL A 99 -11.90 -1.36 -0.52
C VAL A 99 -11.56 -0.06 0.19
N LYS A 100 -10.52 -0.10 1.02
CA LYS A 100 -10.11 1.04 1.86
C LYS A 100 -8.60 1.08 2.00
N VAL A 101 -8.05 2.26 1.95
CA VAL A 101 -6.66 2.56 2.29
C VAL A 101 -6.61 3.59 3.40
N THR A 102 -5.80 3.35 4.41
CA THR A 102 -5.44 4.34 5.40
C THR A 102 -3.94 4.62 5.31
N CYS A 103 -3.60 5.88 5.10
CA CYS A 103 -2.23 6.35 5.08
C CYS A 103 -1.99 7.24 6.29
N PHE A 104 -1.11 6.80 7.17
CA PHE A 104 -0.67 7.55 8.35
C PHE A 104 0.61 8.28 7.99
N VAL A 105 0.66 9.57 8.25
CA VAL A 105 1.79 10.43 7.87
C VAL A 105 2.33 11.10 9.13
N ALA A 106 3.56 10.76 9.54
CA ALA A 106 4.25 11.48 10.59
C ALA A 106 4.47 12.92 10.15
N SER A 107 3.81 13.85 10.80
CA SER A 107 3.65 15.21 10.30
C SER A 107 4.22 16.23 11.28
N SER A 108 4.93 17.23 10.76
CA SER A 108 5.18 18.43 11.54
C SER A 108 3.86 19.11 11.90
N PRO A 109 3.77 19.90 12.99
CA PRO A 109 2.49 20.48 13.43
C PRO A 109 1.81 21.38 12.40
N SER A 110 2.57 21.93 11.44
CA SER A 110 2.05 22.80 10.38
C SER A 110 1.80 22.10 9.05
N PHE A 111 2.21 20.84 8.92
CA PHE A 111 2.03 20.10 7.67
C PHE A 111 0.60 19.54 7.58
N THR A 112 -0.14 19.93 6.54
CA THR A 112 -1.52 19.52 6.30
C THR A 112 -1.72 18.85 4.94
N GLY A 113 -0.64 18.49 4.24
CA GLY A 113 -0.66 17.89 2.90
C GLY A 113 -0.69 16.35 2.91
N GLN A 114 -1.28 15.70 3.92
CA GLN A 114 -1.33 14.25 4.03
C GLN A 114 -1.97 13.58 2.82
N ALA A 115 -2.98 14.20 2.22
CA ALA A 115 -3.64 13.67 1.02
C ALA A 115 -2.66 13.55 -0.16
N GLN A 116 -1.78 14.53 -0.34
CA GLN A 116 -0.74 14.50 -1.39
C GLN A 116 0.24 13.34 -1.16
N VAL A 117 0.66 13.13 0.07
CA VAL A 117 1.54 12.01 0.43
C VAL A 117 0.85 10.67 0.15
N ALA A 118 -0.40 10.54 0.55
CA ALA A 118 -1.20 9.32 0.35
C ALA A 118 -1.42 8.99 -1.13
N ASN A 119 -1.35 9.97 -2.03
CA ASN A 119 -1.46 9.74 -3.48
C ASN A 119 -0.38 8.79 -3.98
N GLY A 120 0.81 8.75 -3.39
CA GLY A 120 1.84 7.77 -3.74
C GLY A 120 1.35 6.34 -3.59
N ALA A 121 0.65 6.03 -2.51
CA ALA A 121 0.01 4.73 -2.29
C ALA A 121 -1.16 4.49 -3.23
N SER A 122 -2.07 5.45 -3.34
CA SER A 122 -3.30 5.32 -4.14
C SER A 122 -2.99 5.11 -5.63
N GLU A 123 -2.06 5.86 -6.17
CA GLU A 123 -1.66 5.76 -7.59
C GLU A 123 -1.07 4.39 -7.91
N LEU A 124 -0.22 3.84 -7.05
CA LEU A 124 0.31 2.48 -7.24
C LEU A 124 -0.82 1.46 -7.35
N LEU A 125 -1.79 1.50 -6.43
CA LEU A 125 -2.89 0.53 -6.40
C LEU A 125 -3.76 0.62 -7.65
N ILE A 126 -3.98 1.82 -8.17
CA ILE A 126 -4.72 2.04 -9.43
C ILE A 126 -3.89 1.58 -10.63
N GLU A 127 -2.60 1.85 -10.67
CA GLU A 127 -1.71 1.39 -11.73
C GLU A 127 -1.66 -0.14 -11.82
N VAL A 128 -1.65 -0.82 -10.67
CA VAL A 128 -1.59 -2.29 -10.60
C VAL A 128 -2.95 -2.95 -10.88
N LEU A 129 -4.03 -2.41 -10.32
CA LEU A 129 -5.35 -3.05 -10.32
C LEU A 129 -6.36 -2.39 -11.26
N GLY A 130 -6.01 -1.26 -11.87
CA GLY A 130 -6.95 -0.49 -12.69
C GLY A 130 -8.13 0.02 -11.88
N ASP A 131 -9.33 -0.05 -12.41
CA ASP A 131 -10.55 0.40 -11.70
C ASP A 131 -10.79 -0.33 -10.38
N ALA A 132 -10.37 -1.58 -10.26
CA ALA A 132 -10.41 -2.36 -9.02
C ALA A 132 -9.49 -1.78 -7.93
N GLY A 133 -8.52 -0.97 -8.30
CA GLY A 133 -7.64 -0.26 -7.37
C GLY A 133 -8.22 1.02 -6.78
N ARG A 134 -9.35 1.50 -7.31
CA ARG A 134 -10.04 2.70 -6.78
C ARG A 134 -10.72 2.36 -5.46
N HIS A 135 -10.41 3.12 -4.43
CA HIS A 135 -10.72 2.80 -3.03
C HIS A 135 -11.22 4.02 -2.25
N ALA A 136 -11.90 3.78 -1.14
CA ALA A 136 -12.12 4.77 -0.11
C ALA A 136 -10.81 5.01 0.66
N ARG A 137 -10.58 6.22 1.18
CA ARG A 137 -9.31 6.57 1.80
C ARG A 137 -9.47 7.49 3.00
N SER A 138 -8.61 7.28 4.01
CA SER A 138 -8.26 8.28 5.01
C SER A 138 -6.75 8.54 4.94
N ALA A 139 -6.38 9.80 4.94
CA ALA A 139 -4.99 10.25 5.02
C ALA A 139 -4.90 11.21 6.20
N VAL A 140 -4.16 10.82 7.23
CA VAL A 140 -4.16 11.49 8.53
C VAL A 140 -2.75 11.74 9.04
N GLY A 141 -2.58 12.85 9.75
CA GLY A 141 -1.34 13.22 10.41
C GLY A 141 -1.20 12.52 11.76
N MET A 142 0.00 12.04 12.03
CA MET A 142 0.41 11.43 13.28
C MET A 142 1.54 12.25 13.89
N ALA A 143 1.55 12.35 15.22
CA ALA A 143 2.64 13.01 15.91
C ALA A 143 3.96 12.28 15.71
N VAL A 144 3.94 10.95 15.82
CA VAL A 144 5.07 10.05 15.58
C VAL A 144 4.54 8.72 15.04
N LEU A 145 5.38 7.99 14.33
CA LEU A 145 5.12 6.62 13.89
C LEU A 145 6.25 5.70 14.37
N PRO A 146 6.01 4.38 14.43
CA PRO A 146 7.04 3.42 14.83
C PRO A 146 8.33 3.57 14.03
N LEU A 147 9.48 3.40 14.66
CA LEU A 147 10.81 3.49 14.06
C LEU A 147 11.10 4.85 13.39
N ASP A 148 10.35 5.87 13.77
CA ASP A 148 10.43 7.21 13.15
C ASP A 148 10.15 7.19 11.63
N THR A 149 9.37 6.21 11.15
CA THR A 149 8.97 6.16 9.73
C THR A 149 8.12 7.37 9.37
N PRO A 150 8.32 7.95 8.18
CA PRO A 150 7.49 9.07 7.75
C PRO A 150 6.07 8.69 7.40
N VAL A 151 5.85 7.45 6.98
CA VAL A 151 4.54 6.95 6.53
C VAL A 151 4.31 5.52 6.97
N GLU A 152 3.03 5.17 7.10
CA GLU A 152 2.55 3.82 7.32
C GLU A 152 1.25 3.63 6.54
N VAL A 153 1.11 2.51 5.85
CA VAL A 153 -0.06 2.24 5.01
C VAL A 153 -0.69 0.90 5.38
N GLU A 154 -1.99 0.91 5.57
CA GLU A 154 -2.80 -0.30 5.69
C GLU A 154 -3.91 -0.31 4.65
N LEU A 155 -4.42 -1.48 4.30
CA LEU A 155 -5.53 -1.60 3.38
C LEU A 155 -6.48 -2.74 3.72
N ILE A 156 -7.68 -2.62 3.16
CA ILE A 156 -8.70 -3.67 3.12
C ILE A 156 -8.92 -4.00 1.65
N ALA A 157 -8.80 -5.28 1.31
CA ALA A 157 -9.05 -5.79 -0.03
C ALA A 157 -10.21 -6.79 -0.03
N GLU A 158 -10.96 -6.81 -1.12
CA GLU A 158 -11.91 -7.87 -1.42
C GLU A 158 -11.20 -8.92 -2.28
N VAL A 159 -11.47 -10.19 -2.03
CA VAL A 159 -10.82 -11.32 -2.68
C VAL A 159 -11.83 -12.35 -3.15
N ALA A 160 -11.42 -13.08 -4.15
CA ALA A 160 -12.24 -14.15 -4.72
C ALA A 160 -12.35 -15.37 -3.77
#